data_f7846bb2903c02e1671d9648767e9d4a
#
_entry.id   f7846bb2903c02e1671d9648767e9d4a
#
_cell.length_a   1.000
_cell.length_b   1.000
_cell.length_c   1.000
_cell.angle_alpha   90.00
_cell.angle_beta   90.00
_cell.angle_gamma   90.00
#
_symmetry.space_group_name_H-M   'P 1'
#
loop_
_entity.id
_entity.type
_entity.pdbx_description
1 polymer ?
#
loop_
_entity_poly.entity_id
_entity_poly.type
_entity_poly.pdbx_seq_one_letter_code
_entity_poly.pdbx_strand_id
1 'polypeptide(L)'
;MKINLKYISFTRVYQSLLLSILIYNNPINSEAQDNHYWAQQYGATCTLMGGSMIGGVNDNSAIYYNPGILGFIDNPSLSVDANVYRMDRVMITDGAGKDMNLNSAQLSVYPQIIAGMVNLLKKSKFRFSYTMLTRNHGNILMNARYASGGSGSGNPEVTSFVGGFDYVNQLNEQWFGVGAGYRISEKFGAGATLFGTYRGQSYQLTNYVQEVENIDSRNVFRTQTIDEAIKYSNYHLIGKFGLSYTSGAFKLGATLTTPSVRLFGSGNVQRENSTITVSEDPSDMQNNFLIMDRKTDEKAVYRHPLSIAAGIEYFTPKTRLSVTAEYFFRTDPYYLLKPASVPFVYPTSYSDSADYKPMIDSYMHVEIATRPVLNAGIGFSREIYKNLTILLGASTDFSSYEDTKEANEMLSGFGSFDIYHLATGFSYSLVKQSVTLGFTYAFSPSENIPPYTVINQGPAADEAHLSSYSYGIILGYTYYFSRSGE
;
A
#
# COMPACT_ATOMS: atom_id res chain seq x y z
N MET A 1 -52.53 8.75 45.68
CA MET A 1 -52.30 8.78 44.23
C MET A 1 -50.90 9.37 44.02
N LYS A 2 -49.87 8.53 43.95
CA LYS A 2 -48.49 8.95 43.74
C LYS A 2 -48.07 8.42 42.36
N ILE A 3 -47.77 9.35 41.52
CA ILE A 3 -47.36 9.14 40.13
C ILE A 3 -45.91 8.64 40.15
N ASN A 4 -45.70 7.42 39.67
CA ASN A 4 -44.33 6.90 39.42
C ASN A 4 -43.95 7.27 37.99
N LEU A 5 -43.19 8.34 37.84
CA LEU A 5 -42.63 8.81 36.59
C LEU A 5 -41.28 8.15 36.33
N LYS A 6 -41.24 7.31 35.26
CA LYS A 6 -40.18 7.25 34.26
C LYS A 6 -38.72 7.18 34.69
N TYR A 7 -38.31 5.98 35.05
CA TYR A 7 -36.87 5.61 35.01
C TYR A 7 -36.47 4.79 33.74
N ILE A 8 -37.41 4.50 32.85
CA ILE A 8 -37.18 3.54 31.74
C ILE A 8 -36.60 4.22 30.48
N SER A 9 -36.69 5.54 30.34
CA SER A 9 -36.34 6.25 29.10
C SER A 9 -34.81 6.61 29.01
N PHE A 10 -34.14 6.80 30.12
CA PHE A 10 -32.77 7.29 30.12
C PHE A 10 -31.73 6.22 29.80
N THR A 11 -31.95 4.97 30.17
CA THR A 11 -30.99 3.88 29.90
C THR A 11 -30.98 3.46 28.43
N ARG A 12 -32.12 3.54 27.75
CA ARG A 12 -32.24 3.16 26.33
C ARG A 12 -31.64 4.20 25.37
N VAL A 13 -31.80 5.48 25.67
CA VAL A 13 -31.13 6.58 24.95
C VAL A 13 -29.62 6.52 25.15
N TYR A 14 -29.14 6.08 26.32
CA TYR A 14 -27.70 5.88 26.59
C TYR A 14 -27.12 4.70 25.83
N GLN A 15 -27.86 3.61 25.60
CA GLN A 15 -27.35 2.45 24.86
C GLN A 15 -27.26 2.70 23.36
N SER A 16 -28.26 3.35 22.76
CA SER A 16 -28.20 3.76 21.35
C SER A 16 -27.20 4.91 21.13
N LEU A 17 -27.05 5.83 22.07
CA LEU A 17 -26.00 6.84 22.05
C LEU A 17 -24.62 6.20 22.26
N LEU A 18 -24.48 5.17 23.10
CA LEU A 18 -23.25 4.43 23.28
C LEU A 18 -22.87 3.61 22.03
N LEU A 19 -23.84 3.04 21.31
CA LEU A 19 -23.55 2.35 20.03
C LEU A 19 -23.15 3.34 18.95
N SER A 20 -23.85 4.48 18.86
CA SER A 20 -23.47 5.58 17.96
C SER A 20 -22.14 6.23 18.34
N ILE A 21 -21.85 6.35 19.64
CA ILE A 21 -20.60 6.86 20.18
C ILE A 21 -19.47 5.82 20.04
N LEU A 22 -19.74 4.51 20.08
CA LEU A 22 -18.77 3.46 19.82
C LEU A 22 -18.33 3.42 18.34
N ILE A 23 -19.22 3.74 17.42
CA ILE A 23 -18.88 3.92 16.00
C ILE A 23 -18.14 5.26 15.78
N TYR A 24 -18.39 6.28 16.61
CA TYR A 24 -17.82 7.63 16.49
C TYR A 24 -16.52 7.86 17.27
N ASN A 25 -16.22 7.07 18.30
CA ASN A 25 -15.08 7.31 19.21
C ASN A 25 -13.99 6.24 19.19
N ASN A 26 -14.04 5.28 18.29
CA ASN A 26 -12.84 4.53 17.98
C ASN A 26 -12.18 5.23 16.78
N PRO A 27 -11.08 5.95 16.95
CA PRO A 27 -10.21 6.21 15.83
C PRO A 27 -9.73 4.81 15.38
N ILE A 28 -10.38 4.29 14.36
CA ILE A 28 -9.93 3.08 13.69
C ILE A 28 -8.67 3.52 12.95
N ASN A 29 -7.53 3.43 13.63
CA ASN A 29 -6.23 3.62 13.03
C ASN A 29 -5.95 2.43 12.12
N SER A 30 -6.60 2.38 10.98
CA SER A 30 -6.40 1.35 9.99
C SER A 30 -6.44 1.98 8.62
N GLU A 31 -5.34 1.94 7.88
CA GLU A 31 -5.19 2.70 6.66
C GLU A 31 -4.80 1.87 5.45
N ALA A 32 -5.54 2.07 4.36
CA ALA A 32 -5.36 1.42 3.07
C ALA A 32 -4.36 2.14 2.16
N GLN A 33 -3.44 2.91 2.70
CA GLN A 33 -2.36 3.47 1.92
C GLN A 33 -1.32 2.38 1.65
N ASP A 34 -0.74 2.43 0.45
CA ASP A 34 0.54 1.77 0.22
C ASP A 34 1.61 2.59 0.94
N ASN A 35 1.90 2.17 2.16
CA ASN A 35 2.86 2.80 3.04
C ASN A 35 4.24 2.15 2.94
N HIS A 36 4.46 1.31 1.93
CA HIS A 36 5.65 0.52 1.75
C HIS A 36 6.46 0.97 0.54
N TYR A 37 7.72 1.34 0.79
CA TYR A 37 8.62 1.77 -0.29
C TYR A 37 9.44 0.62 -0.89
N TRP A 38 9.58 -0.51 -0.18
CA TRP A 38 10.34 -1.68 -0.62
C TRP A 38 9.48 -2.93 -0.78
N ALA A 39 8.15 -2.78 -0.89
CA ALA A 39 7.18 -3.88 -1.11
C ALA A 39 7.55 -4.78 -2.29
N GLN A 40 8.33 -4.24 -3.23
CA GLN A 40 8.82 -4.95 -4.41
C GLN A 40 10.23 -4.52 -4.77
N GLN A 41 11.05 -5.49 -5.22
CA GLN A 41 12.38 -5.28 -5.77
C GLN A 41 12.36 -5.56 -7.28
N TYR A 42 13.32 -5.03 -8.05
CA TYR A 42 13.30 -5.04 -9.51
C TYR A 42 14.54 -5.73 -10.09
N GLY A 43 14.29 -6.62 -11.07
CA GLY A 43 15.32 -7.50 -11.58
C GLY A 43 15.44 -8.78 -10.75
N ALA A 44 15.36 -9.95 -11.39
CA ALA A 44 15.33 -11.22 -10.70
C ALA A 44 16.55 -11.42 -9.79
N THR A 45 17.76 -11.11 -10.27
CA THR A 45 18.98 -11.19 -9.46
C THR A 45 18.92 -10.23 -8.27
N CYS A 46 18.49 -8.99 -8.49
CA CYS A 46 18.43 -7.98 -7.43
C CYS A 46 17.39 -8.32 -6.37
N THR A 47 16.24 -8.83 -6.77
CA THR A 47 15.21 -9.30 -5.85
C THR A 47 15.71 -10.45 -4.99
N LEU A 48 16.40 -11.43 -5.61
CA LEU A 48 16.97 -12.57 -4.89
C LEU A 48 18.17 -12.21 -4.01
N MET A 49 18.73 -11.02 -4.18
CA MET A 49 19.76 -10.41 -3.33
C MET A 49 19.16 -9.41 -2.32
N GLY A 50 17.83 -9.45 -2.06
CA GLY A 50 17.18 -8.59 -1.08
C GLY A 50 17.22 -7.09 -1.42
N GLY A 51 17.30 -6.71 -2.71
CA GLY A 51 17.42 -5.31 -3.13
C GLY A 51 18.76 -4.63 -2.76
N SER A 52 19.72 -5.37 -2.21
CA SER A 52 20.98 -4.84 -1.68
C SER A 52 22.01 -4.50 -2.77
N MET A 53 21.59 -3.76 -3.82
CA MET A 53 22.34 -3.63 -5.07
C MET A 53 22.84 -2.22 -5.39
N ILE A 54 22.69 -1.26 -4.48
CA ILE A 54 23.14 0.15 -4.70
C ILE A 54 24.67 0.22 -4.92
N GLY A 55 25.43 -0.65 -4.23
CA GLY A 55 26.88 -0.70 -4.38
C GLY A 55 27.36 -1.43 -5.62
N GLY A 56 26.64 -2.46 -6.09
CA GLY A 56 27.24 -3.44 -7.01
C GLY A 56 26.32 -4.11 -8.01
N VAL A 57 25.21 -3.47 -8.42
CA VAL A 57 24.38 -3.99 -9.52
C VAL A 57 25.19 -4.13 -10.81
N ASN A 58 24.96 -5.20 -11.58
CA ASN A 58 25.72 -5.49 -12.80
C ASN A 58 24.84 -5.91 -14.01
N ASP A 59 23.55 -5.61 -13.93
CA ASP A 59 22.57 -5.87 -14.99
C ASP A 59 21.76 -4.61 -15.32
N ASN A 60 20.76 -4.75 -16.18
CA ASN A 60 19.94 -3.63 -16.65
C ASN A 60 19.10 -2.95 -15.55
N SER A 61 18.94 -3.57 -14.39
CA SER A 61 18.24 -2.96 -13.25
C SER A 61 19.04 -1.82 -12.60
N ALA A 62 20.31 -1.64 -13.00
CA ALA A 62 21.14 -0.49 -12.62
C ALA A 62 20.46 0.86 -12.90
N ILE A 63 19.63 0.95 -13.94
CA ILE A 63 18.82 2.14 -14.25
C ILE A 63 17.93 2.56 -13.08
N TYR A 64 17.46 1.61 -12.29
CA TYR A 64 16.64 1.87 -11.10
C TYR A 64 17.50 1.96 -9.83
N TYR A 65 18.39 0.98 -9.58
CA TYR A 65 19.13 0.95 -8.32
C TYR A 65 20.20 2.03 -8.23
N ASN A 66 21.09 2.10 -9.21
CA ASN A 66 22.17 3.11 -9.23
C ASN A 66 22.62 3.42 -10.67
N PRO A 67 22.12 4.50 -11.26
CA PRO A 67 22.48 4.87 -12.63
C PRO A 67 23.98 5.22 -12.81
N GLY A 68 24.70 5.49 -11.70
CA GLY A 68 26.18 5.67 -11.75
C GLY A 68 26.93 4.43 -12.18
N ILE A 69 26.35 3.24 -12.02
CA ILE A 69 26.94 1.97 -12.44
C ILE A 69 26.76 1.72 -13.94
N LEU A 70 25.74 2.31 -14.59
CA LEU A 70 25.46 2.12 -16.02
C LEU A 70 26.70 2.34 -16.89
N GLY A 71 27.55 3.32 -16.54
CA GLY A 71 28.81 3.61 -17.26
C GLY A 71 29.79 2.45 -17.32
N PHE A 72 29.65 1.43 -16.47
CA PHE A 72 30.53 0.24 -16.42
C PHE A 72 29.93 -1.00 -17.05
N ILE A 73 28.66 -0.94 -17.50
CA ILE A 73 28.01 -2.08 -18.18
C ILE A 73 28.26 -1.94 -19.68
N ASP A 74 29.14 -2.77 -20.21
CA ASP A 74 29.59 -2.64 -21.59
C ASP A 74 28.73 -3.41 -22.61
N ASN A 75 27.95 -4.41 -22.17
CA ASN A 75 27.20 -5.28 -23.06
C ASN A 75 25.76 -4.76 -23.27
N PRO A 76 25.41 -4.36 -24.53
CA PRO A 76 24.02 -4.08 -24.85
C PRO A 76 23.18 -5.33 -24.61
N SER A 77 22.07 -5.16 -23.90
CA SER A 77 21.24 -6.28 -23.46
C SER A 77 19.78 -5.86 -23.25
N LEU A 78 18.93 -6.86 -23.23
CA LEU A 78 17.52 -6.73 -22.85
C LEU A 78 17.22 -7.72 -21.74
N SER A 79 16.65 -7.26 -20.64
CA SER A 79 16.17 -8.08 -19.55
C SER A 79 14.66 -7.98 -19.42
N VAL A 80 14.02 -9.11 -19.13
CA VAL A 80 12.60 -9.21 -18.78
C VAL A 80 12.50 -10.08 -17.54
N ASP A 81 12.01 -9.50 -16.47
CA ASP A 81 11.82 -10.18 -15.19
C ASP A 81 10.37 -10.05 -14.74
N ALA A 82 9.80 -11.13 -14.24
CA ALA A 82 8.40 -11.19 -13.86
C ALA A 82 8.20 -12.01 -12.58
N ASN A 83 7.21 -11.62 -11.78
CA ASN A 83 6.55 -12.51 -10.86
C ASN A 83 5.61 -13.40 -11.68
N VAL A 84 5.99 -14.64 -11.90
CA VAL A 84 5.17 -15.63 -12.65
C VAL A 84 4.13 -16.29 -11.75
N TYR A 85 4.27 -16.14 -10.45
CA TYR A 85 3.31 -16.55 -9.42
C TYR A 85 3.57 -15.70 -8.18
N ARG A 86 2.58 -14.96 -7.73
CA ARG A 86 2.62 -14.25 -6.45
C ARG A 86 1.28 -14.38 -5.77
N MET A 87 1.29 -14.91 -4.56
CA MET A 87 0.11 -15.00 -3.71
C MET A 87 0.32 -14.08 -2.51
N ASP A 88 -0.54 -13.08 -2.39
CA ASP A 88 -0.61 -12.17 -1.25
C ASP A 88 -1.79 -12.54 -0.37
N ARG A 89 -1.58 -12.64 0.94
CA ARG A 89 -2.62 -12.91 1.91
C ARG A 89 -2.56 -11.94 3.08
N VAL A 90 -3.71 -11.35 3.40
CA VAL A 90 -3.94 -10.56 4.61
C VAL A 90 -5.08 -11.19 5.38
N MET A 91 -4.90 -11.39 6.67
CA MET A 91 -5.89 -11.98 7.55
C MET A 91 -6.00 -11.15 8.82
N ILE A 92 -7.24 -10.84 9.22
CA ILE A 92 -7.55 -10.16 10.46
C ILE A 92 -8.52 -11.05 11.23
N THR A 93 -8.00 -11.73 12.25
CA THR A 93 -8.81 -12.53 13.16
C THR A 93 -9.64 -11.59 14.00
N ASP A 94 -10.93 -11.88 14.17
CA ASP A 94 -11.89 -11.04 14.90
C ASP A 94 -12.05 -9.60 14.33
N GLY A 95 -11.61 -9.37 13.09
CA GLY A 95 -11.63 -8.04 12.46
C GLY A 95 -13.01 -7.45 12.22
N ALA A 96 -14.05 -8.27 12.10
CA ALA A 96 -15.44 -7.85 11.92
C ALA A 96 -16.35 -8.17 13.12
N GLY A 97 -15.75 -8.38 14.28
CA GLY A 97 -16.40 -8.78 15.53
C GLY A 97 -15.91 -10.16 16.00
N LYS A 98 -16.23 -10.53 17.23
CA LYS A 98 -15.79 -11.79 17.82
C LYS A 98 -16.18 -12.99 16.94
N ASP A 99 -15.21 -13.87 16.67
CA ASP A 99 -15.32 -15.03 15.79
C ASP A 99 -15.61 -14.70 14.30
N MET A 100 -15.43 -13.42 13.90
CA MET A 100 -15.61 -12.96 12.51
C MET A 100 -14.32 -12.44 11.90
N ASN A 101 -13.71 -13.26 11.06
CA ASN A 101 -12.43 -12.98 10.44
C ASN A 101 -12.61 -12.27 9.09
N LEU A 102 -11.72 -11.31 8.81
CA LEU A 102 -11.57 -10.69 7.49
C LEU A 102 -10.36 -11.31 6.78
N ASN A 103 -10.56 -11.77 5.56
CA ASN A 103 -9.52 -12.43 4.79
C ASN A 103 -9.46 -11.89 3.36
N SER A 104 -8.24 -11.65 2.88
CA SER A 104 -7.94 -11.43 1.48
C SER A 104 -6.85 -12.40 1.04
N ALA A 105 -7.07 -13.11 -0.07
CA ALA A 105 -6.07 -13.96 -0.70
C ALA A 105 -6.10 -13.70 -2.21
N GLN A 106 -5.02 -13.15 -2.75
CA GLN A 106 -4.94 -12.71 -4.14
C GLN A 106 -3.78 -13.36 -4.85
N LEU A 107 -4.06 -13.97 -6.00
CA LEU A 107 -3.05 -14.48 -6.92
C LEU A 107 -2.82 -13.46 -8.03
N SER A 108 -1.55 -13.14 -8.29
CA SER A 108 -1.16 -12.18 -9.32
C SER A 108 0.02 -12.67 -10.16
N VAL A 109 0.02 -12.24 -11.42
CA VAL A 109 1.11 -12.44 -12.39
C VAL A 109 1.36 -11.10 -13.06
N TYR A 110 2.57 -10.57 -12.97
CA TYR A 110 2.89 -9.28 -13.58
C TYR A 110 4.39 -9.13 -13.85
N PRO A 111 4.79 -8.35 -14.89
CA PRO A 111 6.18 -8.01 -15.10
C PRO A 111 6.69 -7.14 -13.97
N GLN A 112 7.85 -7.49 -13.40
CA GLN A 112 8.54 -6.63 -12.42
C GLN A 112 9.28 -5.50 -13.11
N ILE A 113 10.11 -5.86 -14.11
CA ILE A 113 10.91 -4.93 -14.88
C ILE A 113 11.17 -5.48 -16.28
N ILE A 114 11.10 -4.57 -17.24
CA ILE A 114 11.64 -4.73 -18.58
C ILE A 114 12.67 -3.63 -18.73
N ALA A 115 13.93 -3.96 -18.94
CA ALA A 115 14.99 -2.97 -19.04
C ALA A 115 15.97 -3.34 -20.14
N GLY A 116 16.43 -2.34 -20.86
CA GLY A 116 17.41 -2.53 -21.93
C GLY A 116 18.52 -1.51 -21.88
N MET A 117 19.70 -1.94 -22.33
CA MET A 117 20.86 -1.08 -22.50
C MET A 117 21.21 -0.91 -23.97
N VAL A 118 21.53 0.30 -24.37
CA VAL A 118 21.86 0.68 -25.74
C VAL A 118 23.21 1.41 -25.77
N ASN A 119 24.10 0.95 -26.63
CA ASN A 119 25.37 1.62 -26.91
C ASN A 119 25.24 2.48 -28.16
N LEU A 120 24.63 3.67 -28.03
CA LEU A 120 24.43 4.58 -29.16
C LEU A 120 25.76 5.12 -29.73
N LEU A 121 26.78 5.22 -28.89
CA LEU A 121 28.06 5.82 -29.23
C LEU A 121 29.19 4.80 -28.95
N LYS A 122 29.61 4.04 -29.95
CA LYS A 122 30.51 2.88 -29.84
C LYS A 122 31.84 3.10 -29.08
N LYS A 123 32.39 4.31 -29.03
CA LYS A 123 33.64 4.65 -28.32
C LYS A 123 33.42 5.59 -27.13
N SER A 124 32.17 5.89 -26.78
CA SER A 124 31.85 6.81 -25.70
C SER A 124 31.93 6.12 -24.34
N LYS A 125 32.23 6.92 -23.33
CA LYS A 125 32.10 6.55 -21.91
C LYS A 125 30.67 6.66 -21.39
N PHE A 126 29.73 7.13 -22.25
CA PHE A 126 28.29 7.17 -21.97
C PHE A 126 27.64 5.83 -22.31
N ARG A 127 26.73 5.40 -21.44
CA ARG A 127 25.83 4.28 -21.65
C ARG A 127 24.40 4.74 -21.39
N PHE A 128 23.49 4.34 -22.27
CA PHE A 128 22.09 4.70 -22.20
C PHE A 128 21.25 3.46 -21.86
N SER A 129 20.23 3.64 -21.07
CA SER A 129 19.32 2.57 -20.67
C SER A 129 17.89 3.09 -20.65
N TYR A 130 16.94 2.18 -20.86
CA TYR A 130 15.52 2.43 -20.72
C TYR A 130 14.89 1.31 -19.88
N THR A 131 13.77 1.63 -19.23
CA THR A 131 13.05 0.66 -18.41
C THR A 131 11.57 0.96 -18.33
N MET A 132 10.80 -0.10 -18.15
CA MET A 132 9.44 -0.09 -17.62
C MET A 132 9.42 -1.02 -16.42
N LEU A 133 8.91 -0.55 -15.28
CA LEU A 133 8.78 -1.38 -14.09
C LEU A 133 7.43 -1.16 -13.41
N THR A 134 6.93 -2.22 -12.77
CA THR A 134 5.76 -2.16 -11.90
C THR A 134 6.23 -1.80 -10.50
N ARG A 135 6.01 -0.54 -10.10
CA ARG A 135 6.48 -0.03 -8.81
C ARG A 135 5.65 -0.59 -7.66
N ASN A 136 4.35 -0.67 -7.87
CA ASN A 136 3.42 -1.22 -6.91
C ASN A 136 2.28 -1.94 -7.63
N HIS A 137 1.88 -3.07 -7.06
CA HIS A 137 0.73 -3.85 -7.52
C HIS A 137 0.10 -4.50 -6.29
N GLY A 138 -0.95 -3.89 -5.78
CA GLY A 138 -1.69 -4.36 -4.61
C GLY A 138 -3.15 -4.57 -4.95
N ASN A 139 -3.73 -5.65 -4.40
CA ASN A 139 -5.14 -5.94 -4.50
C ASN A 139 -5.59 -6.59 -3.19
N ILE A 140 -6.41 -5.89 -2.42
CA ILE A 140 -6.99 -6.39 -1.19
C ILE A 140 -8.50 -6.38 -1.36
N LEU A 141 -9.10 -7.56 -1.23
CA LEU A 141 -10.55 -7.76 -1.28
C LEU A 141 -10.95 -8.51 -0.02
N MET A 142 -11.75 -7.90 0.83
CA MET A 142 -12.28 -8.52 2.04
C MET A 142 -13.78 -8.33 2.09
N ASN A 143 -14.48 -9.36 2.54
CA ASN A 143 -15.90 -9.28 2.81
C ASN A 143 -16.26 -10.12 4.03
N ALA A 144 -17.26 -9.68 4.75
CA ALA A 144 -17.88 -10.43 5.82
C ALA A 144 -19.37 -10.13 5.86
N ARG A 145 -20.16 -11.11 6.23
CA ARG A 145 -21.61 -10.97 6.41
C ARG A 145 -22.06 -11.79 7.61
N TYR A 146 -22.87 -11.18 8.42
CA TYR A 146 -23.57 -11.85 9.50
C TYR A 146 -25.08 -11.65 9.34
N ALA A 147 -25.87 -12.69 9.58
CA ALA A 147 -27.32 -12.59 9.59
C ALA A 147 -27.86 -13.50 10.72
N SER A 148 -28.77 -12.97 11.50
CA SER A 148 -29.45 -13.69 12.57
C SER A 148 -30.96 -13.38 12.50
N GLY A 149 -31.78 -14.43 12.62
CA GLY A 149 -33.21 -14.33 12.79
C GLY A 149 -33.62 -14.88 14.16
N GLY A 150 -34.31 -14.07 14.97
CA GLY A 150 -34.73 -14.47 16.32
C GLY A 150 -33.71 -14.18 17.43
N SER A 151 -34.01 -14.54 18.66
CA SER A 151 -33.38 -14.21 19.94
C SER A 151 -31.90 -14.59 20.12
N GLY A 152 -31.11 -14.59 19.08
CA GLY A 152 -29.65 -14.79 19.13
C GLY A 152 -28.88 -13.52 19.51
N SER A 153 -29.53 -12.37 19.57
CA SER A 153 -28.95 -11.12 20.07
C SER A 153 -29.04 -11.05 21.59
N GLY A 154 -28.05 -10.46 22.21
CA GLY A 154 -28.15 -10.12 23.65
C GLY A 154 -29.30 -9.15 23.98
N ASN A 155 -30.01 -8.66 22.96
CA ASN A 155 -31.22 -7.86 23.08
C ASN A 155 -32.45 -8.68 22.63
N PRO A 156 -33.35 -9.05 23.52
CA PRO A 156 -34.53 -9.84 23.18
C PRO A 156 -35.54 -9.11 22.30
N GLU A 157 -35.41 -7.81 22.12
CA GLU A 157 -36.29 -6.99 21.28
C GLU A 157 -35.89 -7.10 19.80
N VAL A 158 -34.63 -7.48 19.49
CA VAL A 158 -34.17 -7.64 18.08
C VAL A 158 -34.65 -8.98 17.53
N THR A 159 -35.49 -8.90 16.51
CA THR A 159 -36.10 -10.05 15.85
C THR A 159 -35.37 -10.46 14.58
N SER A 160 -34.63 -9.55 13.97
CA SER A 160 -33.80 -9.81 12.77
C SER A 160 -32.63 -8.84 12.73
N PHE A 161 -31.47 -9.36 12.33
CA PHE A 161 -30.23 -8.60 12.22
C PHE A 161 -29.45 -9.04 11.00
N VAL A 162 -28.91 -8.08 10.25
CA VAL A 162 -27.96 -8.30 9.15
C VAL A 162 -26.86 -7.25 9.27
N GLY A 163 -25.61 -7.71 9.33
CA GLY A 163 -24.43 -6.87 9.22
C GLY A 163 -23.59 -7.29 8.02
N GLY A 164 -22.96 -6.35 7.35
CA GLY A 164 -22.09 -6.59 6.21
C GLY A 164 -20.94 -5.61 6.13
N PHE A 165 -19.81 -6.14 5.69
CA PHE A 165 -18.57 -5.41 5.48
C PHE A 165 -17.96 -5.82 4.14
N ASP A 166 -17.74 -4.86 3.27
CA ASP A 166 -17.07 -5.02 1.98
C ASP A 166 -15.94 -4.01 1.87
N TYR A 167 -14.74 -4.49 1.58
CA TYR A 167 -13.54 -3.69 1.41
C TYR A 167 -12.81 -4.05 0.15
N VAL A 168 -12.49 -3.06 -0.67
CA VAL A 168 -11.73 -3.17 -1.90
C VAL A 168 -10.63 -2.11 -1.91
N ASN A 169 -9.39 -2.52 -2.09
CA ASN A 169 -8.28 -1.61 -2.36
C ASN A 169 -7.40 -2.17 -3.46
N GLN A 170 -7.43 -1.53 -4.62
CA GLN A 170 -6.65 -1.89 -5.80
C GLN A 170 -5.69 -0.77 -6.13
N LEU A 171 -4.40 -1.07 -6.11
CA LEU A 171 -3.33 -0.14 -6.40
C LEU A 171 -2.47 -0.65 -7.55
N ASN A 172 -2.22 0.22 -8.53
CA ASN A 172 -1.30 -0.05 -9.62
C ASN A 172 -0.41 1.16 -9.86
N GLU A 173 0.90 0.95 -9.82
CA GLU A 173 1.88 2.00 -10.07
C GLU A 173 2.96 1.49 -11.02
N GLN A 174 3.18 2.23 -12.12
CA GLN A 174 4.15 1.91 -13.14
C GLN A 174 5.08 3.08 -13.42
N TRP A 175 6.35 2.77 -13.59
CA TRP A 175 7.40 3.74 -13.88
C TRP A 175 8.05 3.41 -15.22
N PHE A 176 8.20 4.44 -16.06
CA PHE A 176 8.90 4.41 -17.33
C PHE A 176 10.14 5.28 -17.22
N GLY A 177 11.32 4.70 -17.40
CA GLY A 177 12.58 5.38 -17.17
C GLY A 177 13.47 5.44 -18.39
N VAL A 178 14.16 6.57 -18.55
CA VAL A 178 15.31 6.70 -19.45
C VAL A 178 16.48 7.21 -18.62
N GLY A 179 17.64 6.57 -18.78
CA GLY A 179 18.81 6.83 -17.97
C GLY A 179 20.09 6.85 -18.76
N ALA A 180 21.07 7.57 -18.21
CA ALA A 180 22.44 7.59 -18.76
C ALA A 180 23.46 7.49 -17.62
N GLY A 181 24.48 6.67 -17.83
CA GLY A 181 25.66 6.59 -16.98
C GLY A 181 26.91 7.00 -17.73
N TYR A 182 27.82 7.63 -17.01
CA TYR A 182 29.11 8.08 -17.51
C TYR A 182 30.26 7.52 -16.67
N ARG A 183 31.20 6.83 -17.32
CA ARG A 183 32.43 6.34 -16.71
C ARG A 183 33.43 7.49 -16.63
N ILE A 184 33.53 8.15 -15.49
CA ILE A 184 34.47 9.26 -15.26
C ILE A 184 35.90 8.74 -15.29
N SER A 185 36.15 7.65 -14.55
CA SER A 185 37.45 6.94 -14.54
C SER A 185 37.20 5.43 -14.47
N GLU A 186 38.27 4.63 -14.44
CA GLU A 186 38.19 3.17 -14.25
C GLU A 186 37.54 2.77 -12.91
N LYS A 187 37.52 3.68 -11.95
CA LYS A 187 37.00 3.42 -10.60
C LYS A 187 35.73 4.21 -10.26
N PHE A 188 35.45 5.28 -10.98
CA PHE A 188 34.38 6.21 -10.61
C PHE A 188 33.41 6.44 -11.75
N GLY A 189 32.11 6.28 -11.44
CA GLY A 189 31.00 6.51 -12.36
C GLY A 189 29.92 7.39 -11.75
N ALA A 190 29.25 8.15 -12.61
CA ALA A 190 28.06 8.94 -12.26
C ALA A 190 26.98 8.71 -13.29
N GLY A 191 25.74 8.91 -12.91
CA GLY A 191 24.61 8.74 -13.81
C GLY A 191 23.33 9.33 -13.27
N ALA A 192 22.34 9.41 -14.16
CA ALA A 192 21.01 9.89 -13.83
C ALA A 192 19.96 9.12 -14.61
N THR A 193 18.79 8.98 -14.01
CA THR A 193 17.58 8.43 -14.63
C THR A 193 16.42 9.39 -14.40
N LEU A 194 15.64 9.62 -15.44
CA LEU A 194 14.36 10.33 -15.35
C LEU A 194 13.25 9.31 -15.54
N PHE A 195 12.33 9.27 -14.58
CA PHE A 195 11.13 8.43 -14.62
C PHE A 195 9.89 9.27 -14.86
N GLY A 196 9.06 8.88 -15.82
CA GLY A 196 7.65 9.22 -15.89
C GLY A 196 6.86 8.13 -15.18
N THR A 197 5.99 8.50 -14.25
CA THR A 197 5.27 7.54 -13.41
C THR A 197 3.77 7.69 -13.57
N TYR A 198 3.07 6.56 -13.51
CA TYR A 198 1.63 6.46 -13.42
C TYR A 198 1.28 5.76 -12.12
N ARG A 199 0.34 6.32 -11.35
CA ARG A 199 -0.26 5.70 -10.18
C ARG A 199 -1.78 5.79 -10.27
N GLY A 200 -2.46 4.67 -10.12
CA GLY A 200 -3.91 4.57 -10.05
C GLY A 200 -4.32 3.76 -8.83
N GLN A 201 -5.32 4.24 -8.10
CA GLN A 201 -5.89 3.54 -6.96
C GLN A 201 -7.43 3.59 -7.03
N SER A 202 -8.06 2.48 -6.66
CA SER A 202 -9.49 2.36 -6.46
C SER A 202 -9.71 1.74 -5.09
N TYR A 203 -10.28 2.53 -4.19
CA TYR A 203 -10.63 2.16 -2.83
C TYR A 203 -12.14 2.24 -2.67
N GLN A 204 -12.71 1.25 -1.98
CA GLN A 204 -14.11 1.23 -1.57
C GLN A 204 -14.22 0.54 -0.22
N LEU A 205 -14.98 1.12 0.68
CA LEU A 205 -15.39 0.58 1.96
C LEU A 205 -16.91 0.72 2.06
N THR A 206 -17.60 -0.38 2.30
CA THR A 206 -19.01 -0.39 2.65
C THR A 206 -19.20 -1.18 3.93
N ASN A 207 -19.74 -0.54 4.95
CA ASN A 207 -20.08 -1.16 6.22
C ASN A 207 -21.52 -0.83 6.56
N TYR A 208 -22.35 -1.84 6.80
CA TYR A 208 -23.75 -1.61 7.15
C TYR A 208 -24.22 -2.59 8.23
N VAL A 209 -25.12 -2.10 9.05
CA VAL A 209 -25.87 -2.88 10.03
C VAL A 209 -27.37 -2.55 9.85
N GLN A 210 -28.17 -3.58 9.73
CA GLN A 210 -29.63 -3.47 9.60
C GLN A 210 -30.29 -4.36 10.64
N GLU A 211 -31.22 -3.83 11.39
CA GLU A 211 -31.93 -4.56 12.43
C GLU A 211 -33.42 -4.27 12.43
N VAL A 212 -34.17 -5.25 12.86
CA VAL A 212 -35.61 -5.13 13.13
C VAL A 212 -35.80 -5.42 14.60
N GLU A 213 -36.29 -4.45 15.34
CA GLU A 213 -36.67 -4.59 16.74
C GLU A 213 -38.18 -4.68 16.87
N ASN A 214 -38.69 -5.43 17.84
CA ASN A 214 -40.06 -5.41 18.24
C ASN A 214 -40.17 -4.69 19.59
N ILE A 215 -40.62 -3.42 19.54
CA ILE A 215 -40.76 -2.57 20.70
C ILE A 215 -42.27 -2.33 20.93
N ASP A 216 -42.81 -2.76 22.07
CA ASP A 216 -44.22 -2.61 22.43
C ASP A 216 -45.20 -3.11 21.32
N SER A 217 -44.85 -4.28 20.70
CA SER A 217 -45.60 -4.91 19.58
C SER A 217 -45.51 -4.13 18.25
N ARG A 218 -44.60 -3.18 18.12
CA ARG A 218 -44.34 -2.44 16.88
C ARG A 218 -42.99 -2.89 16.32
N ASN A 219 -42.91 -2.99 14.99
CA ASN A 219 -41.64 -3.23 14.31
C ASN A 219 -40.93 -1.91 14.05
N VAL A 220 -39.69 -1.81 14.54
CA VAL A 220 -38.80 -0.67 14.32
C VAL A 220 -37.63 -1.15 13.46
N PHE A 221 -37.46 -0.54 12.28
CA PHE A 221 -36.34 -0.81 11.40
C PHE A 221 -35.24 0.20 11.64
N ARG A 222 -34.02 -0.28 11.85
CA ARG A 222 -32.82 0.57 11.92
C ARG A 222 -31.82 0.13 10.87
N THR A 223 -31.19 1.11 10.24
CA THR A 223 -30.05 0.90 9.38
C THR A 223 -28.96 1.90 9.69
N GLN A 224 -27.72 1.41 9.76
CA GLN A 224 -26.51 2.24 9.83
C GLN A 224 -25.66 1.87 8.64
N THR A 225 -25.16 2.88 7.91
CA THR A 225 -24.36 2.68 6.70
C THR A 225 -23.19 3.65 6.70
N ILE A 226 -22.02 3.12 6.41
CA ILE A 226 -20.82 3.89 6.01
C ILE A 226 -20.45 3.37 4.63
N ASP A 227 -20.46 4.26 3.63
CA ASP A 227 -20.01 3.96 2.28
C ASP A 227 -18.98 5.00 1.85
N GLU A 228 -17.78 4.53 1.49
CA GLU A 228 -16.68 5.37 1.04
C GLU A 228 -16.13 4.82 -0.26
N ALA A 229 -15.93 5.68 -1.24
CA ALA A 229 -15.29 5.30 -2.49
C ALA A 229 -14.36 6.41 -2.97
N ILE A 230 -13.11 6.03 -3.27
CA ILE A 230 -12.09 6.90 -3.83
C ILE A 230 -11.48 6.22 -5.04
N LYS A 231 -11.42 6.94 -6.15
CA LYS A 231 -10.72 6.47 -7.34
C LYS A 231 -9.93 7.62 -7.92
N TYR A 232 -8.63 7.43 -8.09
CA TYR A 232 -7.79 8.48 -8.68
C TYR A 232 -6.71 7.91 -9.59
N SER A 233 -6.19 8.79 -10.44
CA SER A 233 -4.98 8.58 -11.22
C SER A 233 -4.04 9.79 -11.11
N ASN A 234 -2.74 9.55 -11.10
CA ASN A 234 -1.71 10.56 -11.04
C ASN A 234 -0.54 10.24 -11.95
N TYR A 235 0.03 11.26 -12.56
CA TYR A 235 1.21 11.20 -13.41
C TYR A 235 2.26 12.17 -12.89
N HIS A 236 3.50 11.68 -12.74
CA HIS A 236 4.60 12.44 -12.14
C HIS A 236 5.90 12.27 -12.92
N LEU A 237 6.86 13.16 -12.64
CA LEU A 237 8.26 12.99 -12.96
C LEU A 237 9.06 12.79 -11.68
N ILE A 238 10.04 11.88 -11.72
CA ILE A 238 10.97 11.60 -10.63
C ILE A 238 12.38 11.49 -11.22
N GLY A 239 13.33 12.20 -10.65
CA GLY A 239 14.75 12.11 -10.99
C GLY A 239 15.48 11.18 -10.02
N LYS A 240 16.39 10.32 -10.52
CA LYS A 240 17.30 9.55 -9.69
C LYS A 240 18.72 9.77 -10.15
N PHE A 241 19.61 10.14 -9.23
CA PHE A 241 21.03 10.38 -9.46
C PHE A 241 21.83 9.32 -8.74
N GLY A 242 22.92 8.85 -9.35
CA GLY A 242 23.74 7.79 -8.78
C GLY A 242 25.22 8.03 -8.96
N LEU A 243 25.97 7.64 -7.95
CA LEU A 243 27.45 7.62 -7.94
C LEU A 243 27.90 6.19 -7.62
N SER A 244 28.99 5.77 -8.25
CA SER A 244 29.63 4.47 -7.98
C SER A 244 31.14 4.62 -7.90
N TYR A 245 31.74 3.87 -6.97
CA TYR A 245 33.18 3.82 -6.78
C TYR A 245 33.64 2.40 -6.54
N THR A 246 34.69 1.97 -7.26
CA THR A 246 35.27 0.62 -7.12
C THR A 246 36.72 0.71 -6.62
N SER A 247 37.04 0.01 -5.55
CA SER A 247 38.40 -0.07 -4.99
C SER A 247 38.76 -1.50 -4.55
N GLY A 248 39.62 -2.13 -5.30
CA GLY A 248 39.99 -3.54 -5.05
C GLY A 248 38.77 -4.46 -5.11
N ALA A 249 38.50 -5.16 -4.02
CA ALA A 249 37.37 -6.07 -3.89
C ALA A 249 36.08 -5.40 -3.41
N PHE A 250 36.04 -4.07 -3.27
CA PHE A 250 34.90 -3.34 -2.77
C PHE A 250 34.32 -2.41 -3.84
N LYS A 251 32.99 -2.38 -3.92
CA LYS A 251 32.22 -1.38 -4.65
C LYS A 251 31.35 -0.61 -3.68
N LEU A 252 31.30 0.69 -3.85
CA LEU A 252 30.48 1.61 -3.08
C LEU A 252 29.52 2.31 -4.03
N GLY A 253 28.30 2.52 -3.58
CA GLY A 253 27.29 3.26 -4.31
C GLY A 253 26.53 4.22 -3.41
N ALA A 254 26.13 5.33 -4.00
CA ALA A 254 25.20 6.29 -3.37
C ALA A 254 24.19 6.76 -4.40
N THR A 255 22.96 6.96 -3.98
CA THR A 255 21.90 7.49 -4.84
C THR A 255 21.03 8.50 -4.11
N LEU A 256 20.46 9.40 -4.90
CA LEU A 256 19.47 10.37 -4.48
C LEU A 256 18.29 10.29 -5.42
N THR A 257 17.07 10.08 -4.88
CA THR A 257 15.81 10.13 -5.61
C THR A 257 15.07 11.41 -5.24
N THR A 258 14.72 12.23 -6.21
CA THR A 258 14.00 13.49 -5.95
C THR A 258 12.56 13.23 -5.50
N PRO A 259 11.94 14.17 -4.78
CA PRO A 259 10.49 14.18 -4.66
C PRO A 259 9.84 14.17 -6.04
N SER A 260 8.61 13.63 -6.11
CA SER A 260 7.86 13.64 -7.36
C SER A 260 7.38 15.03 -7.75
N VAL A 261 7.45 15.36 -9.03
CA VAL A 261 6.84 16.55 -9.63
C VAL A 261 5.57 16.12 -10.34
N ARG A 262 4.41 16.57 -9.85
CA ARG A 262 3.12 16.26 -10.46
C ARG A 262 3.01 16.88 -11.85
N LEU A 263 2.61 16.10 -12.84
CA LEU A 263 2.25 16.56 -14.18
C LEU A 263 0.74 16.83 -14.25
N PHE A 264 -0.06 15.81 -14.06
CA PHE A 264 -1.52 15.87 -14.03
C PHE A 264 -2.08 14.69 -13.21
N GLY A 265 -3.37 14.76 -12.91
CA GLY A 265 -4.08 13.70 -12.20
C GLY A 265 -5.47 14.17 -11.81
N SER A 266 -6.41 13.24 -11.80
CA SER A 266 -7.78 13.49 -11.38
C SER A 266 -8.30 12.33 -10.55
N GLY A 267 -9.37 12.59 -9.81
CA GLY A 267 -10.00 11.58 -8.99
C GLY A 267 -11.45 11.89 -8.68
N ASN A 268 -12.13 10.85 -8.21
CA ASN A 268 -13.50 10.89 -7.75
C ASN A 268 -13.50 10.48 -6.27
N VAL A 269 -14.37 11.10 -5.51
CA VAL A 269 -14.61 10.76 -4.11
C VAL A 269 -16.10 10.75 -3.83
N GLN A 270 -16.56 9.74 -3.09
CA GLN A 270 -17.91 9.60 -2.60
C GLN A 270 -17.84 9.20 -1.14
N ARG A 271 -18.72 9.77 -0.32
CA ARG A 271 -18.87 9.38 1.08
C ARG A 271 -20.32 9.51 1.50
N GLU A 272 -20.80 8.49 2.22
CA GLU A 272 -22.09 8.49 2.90
C GLU A 272 -21.87 7.98 4.33
N ASN A 273 -22.51 8.64 5.28
CA ASN A 273 -22.67 8.13 6.65
C ASN A 273 -24.10 8.40 7.06
N SER A 274 -24.81 7.32 7.39
CA SER A 274 -26.24 7.42 7.73
C SER A 274 -26.62 6.50 8.87
N THR A 275 -27.55 6.98 9.70
CA THR A 275 -28.30 6.22 10.70
C THR A 275 -29.77 6.56 10.51
N ILE A 276 -30.54 5.57 10.06
CA ILE A 276 -31.95 5.76 9.72
C ILE A 276 -32.80 4.77 10.51
N THR A 277 -33.75 5.27 11.24
CA THR A 277 -34.79 4.49 11.92
C THR A 277 -36.16 4.79 11.26
N VAL A 278 -36.88 3.73 10.96
CA VAL A 278 -38.28 3.81 10.46
C VAL A 278 -39.18 3.11 11.45
N SER A 279 -40.15 3.83 11.98
CA SER A 279 -41.12 3.38 12.98
C SER A 279 -42.46 4.04 12.76
N GLU A 280 -43.52 3.43 13.31
CA GLU A 280 -44.86 4.05 13.39
C GLU A 280 -44.91 5.21 14.41
N ASP A 281 -43.95 5.21 15.38
CA ASP A 281 -43.84 6.28 16.36
C ASP A 281 -42.77 7.29 15.97
N PRO A 282 -43.13 8.57 15.70
CA PRO A 282 -42.17 9.60 15.35
C PRO A 282 -41.06 9.82 16.38
N SER A 283 -41.28 9.45 17.65
CA SER A 283 -40.27 9.59 18.70
C SER A 283 -39.08 8.66 18.51
N ASP A 284 -39.25 7.54 17.84
CA ASP A 284 -38.18 6.59 17.52
C ASP A 284 -37.23 7.13 16.44
N MET A 285 -37.70 8.07 15.59
CA MET A 285 -36.98 8.61 14.46
C MET A 285 -36.18 9.90 14.76
N GLN A 286 -36.18 10.36 16.01
CA GLN A 286 -35.52 11.63 16.40
C GLN A 286 -33.99 11.64 16.20
N ASN A 287 -33.36 10.47 16.10
CA ASN A 287 -31.92 10.32 15.93
C ASN A 287 -31.52 10.01 14.48
N ASN A 288 -32.44 10.17 13.53
CA ASN A 288 -32.10 9.97 12.13
C ASN A 288 -31.05 10.99 11.68
N PHE A 289 -29.99 10.47 11.06
CA PHE A 289 -28.87 11.24 10.57
C PHE A 289 -28.45 10.76 9.19
N LEU A 290 -28.14 11.69 8.30
CA LEU A 290 -27.56 11.40 6.99
C LEU A 290 -26.62 12.53 6.60
N ILE A 291 -25.40 12.20 6.24
CA ILE A 291 -24.49 13.09 5.55
C ILE A 291 -23.95 12.36 4.33
N MET A 292 -24.00 12.98 3.16
CA MET A 292 -23.50 12.41 1.92
C MET A 292 -23.07 13.47 0.92
N ASP A 293 -22.03 13.14 0.14
CA ASP A 293 -21.64 13.89 -1.06
C ASP A 293 -20.89 13.00 -2.05
N ARG A 294 -20.82 13.45 -3.30
CA ARG A 294 -20.05 12.85 -4.36
C ARG A 294 -19.44 13.92 -5.25
N LYS A 295 -18.15 13.83 -5.48
CA LYS A 295 -17.38 14.72 -6.38
C LYS A 295 -16.63 13.91 -7.42
N THR A 296 -16.59 14.44 -8.63
CA THR A 296 -15.93 13.81 -9.78
C THR A 296 -14.98 14.80 -10.43
N ASP A 297 -13.95 14.29 -11.09
CA ASP A 297 -12.93 15.08 -11.79
C ASP A 297 -12.15 16.06 -10.91
N GLU A 298 -12.06 15.77 -9.63
CA GLU A 298 -11.29 16.57 -8.68
C GLU A 298 -9.78 16.41 -8.94
N LYS A 299 -9.03 17.49 -8.68
CA LYS A 299 -7.57 17.48 -8.79
C LYS A 299 -6.97 16.51 -7.78
N ALA A 300 -6.38 15.40 -8.27
CA ALA A 300 -5.63 14.47 -7.43
C ALA A 300 -4.15 14.87 -7.34
N VAL A 301 -3.57 14.77 -6.14
CA VAL A 301 -2.17 15.09 -5.85
C VAL A 301 -1.56 13.99 -5.00
N TYR A 302 -0.78 13.10 -5.59
CA TYR A 302 0.03 12.14 -4.85
C TYR A 302 1.50 12.62 -4.82
N ARG A 303 2.25 12.31 -3.75
CA ARG A 303 3.65 12.73 -3.60
C ARG A 303 4.54 11.55 -3.23
N HIS A 304 5.63 11.37 -3.96
CA HIS A 304 6.74 10.53 -3.54
C HIS A 304 7.74 11.36 -2.75
N PRO A 305 8.27 10.85 -1.62
CA PRO A 305 9.25 11.56 -0.83
C PRO A 305 10.63 11.63 -1.52
N LEU A 306 11.47 12.53 -1.02
CA LEU A 306 12.91 12.45 -1.23
C LEU A 306 13.45 11.17 -0.63
N SER A 307 14.39 10.48 -1.29
CA SER A 307 15.16 9.41 -0.66
C SER A 307 16.64 9.50 -0.96
N ILE A 308 17.45 8.99 -0.03
CA ILE A 308 18.88 8.80 -0.19
C ILE A 308 19.23 7.35 0.15
N ALA A 309 20.07 6.73 -0.69
CA ALA A 309 20.52 5.37 -0.43
C ALA A 309 22.03 5.26 -0.55
N ALA A 310 22.60 4.34 0.24
CA ALA A 310 23.99 3.96 0.17
C ALA A 310 24.12 2.43 0.19
N GLY A 311 25.14 1.92 -0.49
CA GLY A 311 25.40 0.48 -0.53
C GLY A 311 26.87 0.15 -0.69
N ILE A 312 27.25 -1.01 -0.17
CA ILE A 312 28.56 -1.59 -0.29
C ILE A 312 28.44 -3.02 -0.80
N GLU A 313 29.32 -3.40 -1.71
CA GLU A 313 29.47 -4.77 -2.16
C GLU A 313 30.94 -5.19 -2.00
N TYR A 314 31.16 -6.30 -1.31
CA TYR A 314 32.40 -7.06 -1.38
C TYR A 314 32.27 -8.12 -2.45
N PHE A 315 33.20 -8.16 -3.41
CA PHE A 315 33.13 -9.12 -4.49
C PHE A 315 34.47 -9.81 -4.74
N THR A 316 34.38 -11.07 -5.08
CA THR A 316 35.45 -11.91 -5.61
C THR A 316 34.97 -12.51 -6.94
N PRO A 317 35.84 -13.20 -7.70
CA PRO A 317 35.40 -13.86 -8.94
C PRO A 317 34.20 -14.81 -8.79
N LYS A 318 33.99 -15.36 -7.58
CA LYS A 318 32.91 -16.36 -7.34
C LYS A 318 31.89 -15.96 -6.29
N THR A 319 32.15 -14.94 -5.49
CA THR A 319 31.30 -14.62 -4.34
C THR A 319 31.06 -13.13 -4.29
N ARG A 320 29.82 -12.74 -3.99
CA ARG A 320 29.43 -11.35 -3.74
C ARG A 320 28.65 -11.31 -2.42
N LEU A 321 28.93 -10.31 -1.61
CA LEU A 321 28.19 -9.95 -0.40
C LEU A 321 27.88 -8.48 -0.47
N SER A 322 26.64 -8.11 -0.38
CA SER A 322 26.18 -6.73 -0.53
C SER A 322 25.24 -6.32 0.58
N VAL A 323 25.34 -5.06 0.98
CA VAL A 323 24.44 -4.40 1.94
C VAL A 323 24.02 -3.05 1.36
N THR A 324 22.76 -2.73 1.52
CA THR A 324 22.18 -1.44 1.12
C THR A 324 21.27 -0.92 2.21
N ALA A 325 21.25 0.39 2.39
CA ALA A 325 20.23 1.09 3.17
C ALA A 325 19.70 2.27 2.38
N GLU A 326 18.39 2.53 2.48
CA GLU A 326 17.72 3.67 1.86
C GLU A 326 16.83 4.37 2.89
N TYR A 327 17.05 5.67 3.06
CA TYR A 327 16.28 6.52 3.94
C TYR A 327 15.30 7.36 3.12
N PHE A 328 14.03 7.21 3.43
CA PHE A 328 12.93 8.01 2.88
C PHE A 328 12.57 9.11 3.86
N PHE A 329 12.55 10.33 3.36
CA PHE A 329 12.21 11.49 4.18
C PHE A 329 10.70 11.56 4.43
N ARG A 330 10.31 12.23 5.50
CA ARG A 330 8.93 12.53 5.82
C ARG A 330 8.25 13.31 4.69
N THR A 331 6.96 13.04 4.47
CA THR A 331 6.09 13.92 3.71
C THR A 331 5.08 14.54 4.66
N ASP A 332 5.15 15.86 4.83
CA ASP A 332 4.19 16.58 5.67
C ASP A 332 2.76 16.36 5.14
N PRO A 333 1.73 16.42 6.02
CA PRO A 333 0.34 16.22 5.64
C PRO A 333 -0.06 17.05 4.42
N TYR A 334 -0.72 16.42 3.48
CA TYR A 334 -1.24 17.05 2.27
C TYR A 334 -2.51 16.34 1.80
N TYR A 335 -3.35 17.08 1.07
CA TYR A 335 -4.57 16.50 0.51
C TYR A 335 -4.29 15.80 -0.83
N LEU A 336 -4.59 14.49 -0.89
CA LEU A 336 -4.67 13.73 -2.14
C LEU A 336 -5.81 14.27 -3.01
N LEU A 337 -7.00 14.47 -2.37
CA LEU A 337 -8.17 15.10 -2.96
C LEU A 337 -8.70 16.15 -1.97
N LYS A 338 -9.00 17.34 -2.47
CA LYS A 338 -9.57 18.44 -1.67
C LYS A 338 -10.70 19.14 -2.45
N PRO A 339 -11.83 18.45 -2.66
CA PRO A 339 -12.94 19.07 -3.35
C PRO A 339 -13.56 20.19 -2.52
N ALA A 340 -14.06 21.21 -3.19
CA ALA A 340 -15.01 22.12 -2.59
C ALA A 340 -16.33 21.37 -2.42
N SER A 341 -16.72 21.05 -1.19
CA SER A 341 -17.88 20.24 -0.89
C SER A 341 -18.90 21.02 -0.08
N VAL A 342 -20.16 20.81 -0.40
CA VAL A 342 -21.30 21.16 0.44
C VAL A 342 -22.15 19.90 0.52
N PRO A 343 -21.85 19.00 1.47
CA PRO A 343 -22.57 17.74 1.57
C PRO A 343 -24.04 17.98 1.92
N PHE A 344 -24.88 17.05 1.48
CA PHE A 344 -26.24 16.98 2.00
C PHE A 344 -26.17 16.51 3.46
N VAL A 345 -26.87 17.21 4.34
CA VAL A 345 -26.93 16.90 5.77
C VAL A 345 -28.37 16.89 6.24
N TYR A 346 -28.74 15.82 6.94
CA TYR A 346 -30.05 15.72 7.61
C TYR A 346 -29.83 15.23 9.06
N PRO A 347 -30.50 15.82 10.07
CA PRO A 347 -31.34 17.02 9.96
C PRO A 347 -30.53 18.29 9.68
N THR A 348 -31.14 19.26 9.01
CA THR A 348 -30.51 20.52 8.60
C THR A 348 -29.93 21.34 9.77
N SER A 349 -30.43 21.10 10.99
CA SER A 349 -29.92 21.75 12.21
C SER A 349 -28.44 21.47 12.46
N TYR A 350 -27.88 20.35 11.93
CA TYR A 350 -26.45 20.07 12.01
C TYR A 350 -25.62 20.96 11.08
N SER A 351 -26.14 21.30 9.89
CA SER A 351 -25.43 22.17 8.95
C SER A 351 -25.28 23.61 9.46
N ASP A 352 -26.19 24.04 10.33
CA ASP A 352 -26.19 25.39 10.91
C ASP A 352 -25.42 25.49 12.23
N SER A 353 -24.99 24.34 12.78
CA SER A 353 -24.24 24.27 14.03
C SER A 353 -22.77 24.59 13.83
N ALA A 354 -22.23 25.53 14.59
CA ALA A 354 -20.80 25.86 14.60
C ALA A 354 -19.92 24.66 14.98
N ASP A 355 -20.45 23.73 15.79
CA ASP A 355 -19.71 22.56 16.26
C ASP A 355 -19.48 21.52 15.16
N TYR A 356 -20.43 21.39 14.22
CA TYR A 356 -20.32 20.40 13.13
C TYR A 356 -19.72 20.96 11.84
N LYS A 357 -19.62 22.28 11.72
CA LYS A 357 -19.13 22.95 10.52
C LYS A 357 -17.72 22.49 10.10
N PRO A 358 -16.70 22.35 11.00
CA PRO A 358 -15.38 21.87 10.59
C PRO A 358 -15.42 20.46 9.98
N MET A 359 -16.22 19.56 10.57
CA MET A 359 -16.41 18.20 10.05
C MET A 359 -17.07 18.22 8.67
N ILE A 360 -18.11 19.06 8.49
CA ILE A 360 -18.82 19.19 7.21
C ILE A 360 -17.90 19.76 6.13
N ASP A 361 -17.13 20.80 6.47
CA ASP A 361 -16.22 21.46 5.52
C ASP A 361 -15.08 20.52 5.06
N SER A 362 -14.63 19.57 5.91
CA SER A 362 -13.58 18.58 5.57
C SER A 362 -14.12 17.21 5.16
N TYR A 363 -15.44 17.03 5.12
CA TYR A 363 -16.08 15.72 4.96
C TYR A 363 -15.60 14.90 3.76
N MET A 364 -15.27 15.58 2.65
CA MET A 364 -14.80 14.97 1.41
C MET A 364 -13.28 15.08 1.21
N HIS A 365 -12.54 15.58 2.18
CA HIS A 365 -11.09 15.70 2.07
C HIS A 365 -10.42 14.34 2.28
N VAL A 366 -9.43 14.04 1.45
CA VAL A 366 -8.58 12.85 1.57
C VAL A 366 -7.17 13.32 1.85
N GLU A 367 -6.72 13.18 3.08
CA GLU A 367 -5.40 13.60 3.53
C GLU A 367 -4.41 12.43 3.55
N ILE A 368 -3.14 12.70 3.29
CA ILE A 368 -2.04 11.74 3.34
C ILE A 368 -0.85 12.37 4.07
N ALA A 369 -0.22 11.61 4.97
CA ALA A 369 1.06 11.92 5.57
C ALA A 369 1.96 10.68 5.60
N THR A 370 3.27 10.87 5.61
CA THR A 370 4.19 9.74 5.76
C THR A 370 5.31 10.08 6.74
N ARG A 371 5.58 9.17 7.68
CA ARG A 371 6.74 9.24 8.58
C ARG A 371 8.03 8.89 7.82
N PRO A 372 9.21 9.32 8.31
CA PRO A 372 10.47 8.90 7.72
C PRO A 372 10.71 7.41 7.97
N VAL A 373 11.33 6.72 6.99
CA VAL A 373 11.60 5.28 7.05
C VAL A 373 13.02 4.99 6.61
N LEU A 374 13.69 4.07 7.30
CA LEU A 374 14.98 3.51 6.90
C LEU A 374 14.82 2.02 6.58
N ASN A 375 14.88 1.65 5.31
CA ASN A 375 14.89 0.26 4.88
C ASN A 375 16.31 -0.22 4.59
N ALA A 376 16.58 -1.49 4.86
CA ALA A 376 17.88 -2.11 4.65
C ALA A 376 17.74 -3.50 4.01
N GLY A 377 18.74 -3.87 3.23
CA GLY A 377 18.83 -5.18 2.60
C GLY A 377 20.25 -5.75 2.64
N ILE A 378 20.33 -7.07 2.72
CA ILE A 378 21.55 -7.84 2.62
C ILE A 378 21.39 -8.92 1.56
N GLY A 379 22.43 -9.11 0.75
CA GLY A 379 22.45 -10.10 -0.32
C GLY A 379 23.74 -10.86 -0.37
N PHE A 380 23.63 -12.14 -0.66
CA PHE A 380 24.76 -13.06 -0.87
C PHE A 380 24.56 -13.81 -2.18
N SER A 381 25.62 -13.88 -2.99
CA SER A 381 25.65 -14.77 -4.15
C SER A 381 26.98 -15.50 -4.27
N ARG A 382 26.93 -16.75 -4.75
CA ARG A 382 28.10 -17.57 -4.98
C ARG A 382 27.93 -18.47 -6.19
N GLU A 383 28.92 -18.46 -7.07
CA GLU A 383 29.07 -19.46 -8.12
C GLU A 383 29.44 -20.81 -7.51
N ILE A 384 28.50 -21.76 -7.51
CA ILE A 384 28.63 -23.10 -6.93
C ILE A 384 29.10 -24.14 -7.95
N TYR A 385 28.81 -23.87 -9.23
CA TYR A 385 29.25 -24.67 -10.36
C TYR A 385 29.45 -23.73 -11.56
N LYS A 386 30.17 -24.17 -12.59
CA LYS A 386 30.42 -23.36 -13.79
C LYS A 386 29.13 -22.74 -14.31
N ASN A 387 29.07 -21.40 -14.32
CA ASN A 387 27.92 -20.60 -14.77
C ASN A 387 26.64 -20.70 -13.88
N LEU A 388 26.64 -21.47 -12.80
CA LEU A 388 25.52 -21.60 -11.89
C LEU A 388 25.81 -20.87 -10.57
N THR A 389 25.03 -19.85 -10.27
CA THR A 389 25.14 -19.01 -9.08
C THR A 389 23.92 -19.20 -8.19
N ILE A 390 24.12 -19.46 -6.91
CA ILE A 390 23.07 -19.38 -5.88
C ILE A 390 22.96 -17.94 -5.38
N LEU A 391 21.74 -17.54 -5.05
CA LEU A 391 21.38 -16.19 -4.60
C LEU A 391 20.57 -16.30 -3.31
N LEU A 392 20.90 -15.48 -2.33
CA LEU A 392 20.19 -15.36 -1.05
C LEU A 392 20.04 -13.89 -0.69
N GLY A 393 18.89 -13.49 -0.18
CA GLY A 393 18.63 -12.12 0.20
C GLY A 393 17.65 -12.00 1.34
N ALA A 394 17.81 -10.94 2.11
CA ALA A 394 16.84 -10.51 3.11
C ALA A 394 16.74 -8.98 3.12
N SER A 395 15.55 -8.45 3.38
CA SER A 395 15.35 -7.01 3.51
C SER A 395 14.17 -6.66 4.41
N THR A 396 14.19 -5.42 4.89
CA THR A 396 13.09 -4.81 5.63
C THR A 396 12.29 -3.91 4.71
N ASP A 397 11.01 -3.76 5.02
CA ASP A 397 10.13 -2.77 4.42
C ASP A 397 9.19 -2.24 5.51
N PHE A 398 9.69 -1.23 6.22
CA PHE A 398 8.95 -0.62 7.31
C PHE A 398 7.86 0.28 6.76
N SER A 399 6.72 0.27 7.45
CA SER A 399 5.59 1.13 7.11
C SER A 399 5.96 2.61 7.26
N SER A 400 5.63 3.40 6.26
CA SER A 400 5.77 4.86 6.28
C SER A 400 4.51 5.57 6.79
N TYR A 401 3.53 4.82 7.25
CA TYR A 401 2.28 5.36 7.75
C TYR A 401 2.49 6.39 8.87
N GLU A 402 1.79 7.51 8.77
CA GLU A 402 1.68 8.52 9.82
C GLU A 402 0.22 8.90 9.99
N ASP A 403 -0.28 8.78 11.22
CA ASP A 403 -1.64 9.17 11.58
C ASP A 403 -1.80 10.70 11.40
N THR A 404 -2.73 11.10 10.54
CA THR A 404 -3.11 12.50 10.41
C THR A 404 -4.20 12.75 11.43
N LYS A 405 -4.01 13.63 12.36
CA LYS A 405 -4.94 13.92 13.45
C LYS A 405 -6.29 14.53 13.03
N GLU A 406 -6.63 14.52 11.75
CA GLU A 406 -7.92 14.97 11.27
C GLU A 406 -8.99 13.90 11.49
N ALA A 407 -10.06 14.25 12.16
CA ALA A 407 -11.14 13.36 12.61
C ALA A 407 -11.98 12.72 11.49
N ASN A 408 -11.64 12.93 10.23
CA ASN A 408 -12.42 12.50 9.04
C ASN A 408 -11.56 11.72 8.04
N GLU A 409 -10.79 10.76 8.51
CA GLU A 409 -9.92 9.99 7.61
C GLU A 409 -10.73 9.09 6.67
N MET A 410 -10.60 9.38 5.39
CA MET A 410 -10.96 8.47 4.30
C MET A 410 -9.68 7.75 3.83
N LEU A 411 -9.78 6.62 3.20
CA LEU A 411 -8.70 5.68 2.86
C LEU A 411 -8.20 4.87 4.06
N SER A 412 -9.06 4.58 5.03
CA SER A 412 -8.71 3.66 6.10
C SER A 412 -8.38 2.26 5.55
N GLY A 413 -7.37 1.60 6.04
CA GLY A 413 -6.95 0.30 5.54
C GLY A 413 -5.88 -0.41 6.36
N PHE A 414 -5.46 -1.57 5.87
CA PHE A 414 -4.71 -2.60 6.59
C PHE A 414 -3.20 -2.55 6.31
N GLY A 415 -2.58 -1.37 6.18
CA GLY A 415 -1.21 -1.24 5.69
C GLY A 415 -0.18 -0.64 6.68
N SER A 416 -0.50 -0.54 7.97
CA SER A 416 0.41 0.06 8.96
C SER A 416 1.51 -0.87 9.46
N PHE A 417 1.47 -2.15 9.13
CA PHE A 417 2.40 -3.17 9.61
C PHE A 417 3.74 -3.18 8.87
N ASP A 418 4.81 -3.55 9.57
CA ASP A 418 6.12 -3.72 8.97
C ASP A 418 6.24 -5.07 8.24
N ILE A 419 6.99 -5.11 7.12
CA ILE A 419 7.19 -6.31 6.31
C ILE A 419 8.66 -6.70 6.29
N TYR A 420 8.93 -7.99 6.40
CA TYR A 420 10.24 -8.60 6.23
C TYR A 420 10.25 -9.51 5.01
N HIS A 421 11.27 -9.38 4.18
CA HIS A 421 11.40 -10.14 2.94
C HIS A 421 12.58 -11.11 3.03
N LEU A 422 12.36 -12.33 2.55
CA LEU A 422 13.39 -13.36 2.34
C LEU A 422 13.32 -13.82 0.89
N ALA A 423 14.48 -14.05 0.28
CA ALA A 423 14.54 -14.50 -1.10
C ALA A 423 15.70 -15.49 -1.30
N THR A 424 15.48 -16.46 -2.19
CA THR A 424 16.49 -17.43 -2.60
C THR A 424 16.26 -17.87 -4.04
N GLY A 425 17.34 -18.24 -4.74
CA GLY A 425 17.23 -18.72 -6.10
C GLY A 425 18.56 -19.04 -6.75
N PHE A 426 18.48 -19.28 -8.06
CA PHE A 426 19.61 -19.64 -8.89
C PHE A 426 19.63 -18.80 -10.17
N SER A 427 20.81 -18.43 -10.62
CA SER A 427 21.05 -17.81 -11.92
C SER A 427 22.00 -18.68 -12.72
N TYR A 428 21.61 -19.01 -13.95
CA TYR A 428 22.43 -19.76 -14.89
C TYR A 428 22.79 -18.87 -16.08
N SER A 429 24.09 -18.64 -16.27
CA SER A 429 24.62 -17.75 -17.29
C SER A 429 25.22 -18.54 -18.46
N LEU A 430 24.71 -18.29 -19.66
CA LEU A 430 25.27 -18.77 -20.93
C LEU A 430 26.01 -17.62 -21.61
N VAL A 431 26.62 -17.90 -22.79
CA VAL A 431 27.40 -16.90 -23.52
C VAL A 431 26.57 -15.67 -23.89
N LYS A 432 25.34 -15.87 -24.39
CA LYS A 432 24.46 -14.78 -24.87
C LYS A 432 23.17 -14.60 -24.06
N GLN A 433 23.00 -15.36 -22.99
CA GLN A 433 21.76 -15.29 -22.21
C GLN A 433 21.99 -15.68 -20.74
N SER A 434 21.13 -15.22 -19.90
CA SER A 434 21.08 -15.58 -18.49
C SER A 434 19.63 -15.85 -18.09
N VAL A 435 19.41 -16.92 -17.34
CA VAL A 435 18.11 -17.28 -16.77
C VAL A 435 18.23 -17.30 -15.27
N THR A 436 17.34 -16.62 -14.57
CA THR A 436 17.28 -16.59 -13.13
C THR A 436 15.89 -17.08 -12.66
N LEU A 437 15.88 -18.02 -11.74
CA LEU A 437 14.66 -18.54 -11.11
C LEU A 437 14.82 -18.46 -9.60
N GLY A 438 13.77 -18.00 -8.92
CA GLY A 438 13.82 -17.91 -7.47
C GLY A 438 12.47 -17.87 -6.80
N PHE A 439 12.53 -17.96 -5.48
CA PHE A 439 11.42 -17.91 -4.57
C PHE A 439 11.58 -16.73 -3.62
N THR A 440 10.48 -16.03 -3.36
CA THR A 440 10.40 -14.95 -2.38
C THR A 440 9.34 -15.26 -1.35
N TYR A 441 9.61 -14.86 -0.12
CA TYR A 441 8.69 -14.91 0.99
C TYR A 441 8.71 -13.56 1.70
N ALA A 442 7.55 -12.97 1.92
CA ALA A 442 7.40 -11.77 2.71
C ALA A 442 6.39 -12.04 3.83
N PHE A 443 6.62 -11.48 5.00
CA PHE A 443 5.75 -11.65 6.14
C PHE A 443 5.77 -10.42 7.05
N SER A 444 4.65 -10.18 7.72
CA SER A 444 4.51 -9.24 8.81
C SER A 444 4.39 -10.01 10.13
N PRO A 445 5.06 -9.59 11.20
CA PRO A 445 4.70 -10.05 12.54
C PRO A 445 3.22 -9.81 12.81
N SER A 446 2.60 -10.68 13.61
CA SER A 446 1.21 -10.47 14.02
C SER A 446 1.11 -9.24 14.92
N GLU A 447 0.19 -8.35 14.62
CA GLU A 447 -0.06 -7.13 15.39
C GLU A 447 -1.47 -7.16 15.98
N ASN A 448 -1.59 -6.67 17.21
CA ASN A 448 -2.87 -6.42 17.84
C ASN A 448 -3.39 -5.07 17.37
N ILE A 449 -4.59 -5.08 16.81
CA ILE A 449 -5.27 -3.88 16.35
C ILE A 449 -6.69 -3.85 16.94
N PRO A 450 -7.34 -2.70 17.03
CA PRO A 450 -8.77 -2.65 17.30
C PRO A 450 -9.55 -3.42 16.21
N PRO A 451 -10.68 -4.06 16.54
CA PRO A 451 -11.57 -4.62 15.53
C PRO A 451 -11.96 -3.53 14.52
N TYR A 452 -11.91 -3.87 13.24
CA TYR A 452 -12.17 -2.90 12.18
C TYR A 452 -13.64 -2.44 12.14
N THR A 453 -14.52 -3.38 12.45
CA THR A 453 -15.96 -3.15 12.55
C THR A 453 -16.59 -4.22 13.44
N VAL A 454 -17.83 -4.03 13.83
CA VAL A 454 -18.63 -5.04 14.53
C VAL A 454 -19.92 -5.21 13.76
N ILE A 455 -20.00 -6.29 12.99
CA ILE A 455 -21.17 -6.62 12.17
C ILE A 455 -22.00 -7.76 12.73
N ASN A 456 -21.64 -8.32 13.89
CA ASN A 456 -22.40 -9.33 14.61
C ASN A 456 -23.08 -8.73 15.84
N GLN A 457 -24.04 -9.46 16.40
CA GLN A 457 -24.75 -9.07 17.62
C GLN A 457 -24.02 -9.48 18.91
N GLY A 458 -22.83 -10.05 18.80
CA GLY A 458 -21.99 -10.45 19.93
C GLY A 458 -21.30 -9.24 20.59
N PRO A 459 -20.62 -9.46 21.73
CA PRO A 459 -19.73 -8.46 22.27
C PRO A 459 -18.65 -8.11 21.24
N ALA A 460 -18.24 -6.84 21.20
CA ALA A 460 -17.06 -6.47 20.44
C ALA A 460 -15.88 -7.33 20.91
N ALA A 461 -15.02 -7.75 19.98
CA ALA A 461 -13.74 -8.33 20.37
C ALA A 461 -12.91 -7.24 21.05
N ASP A 462 -12.19 -7.59 22.12
CA ASP A 462 -11.32 -6.62 22.80
C ASP A 462 -10.16 -6.21 21.88
N GLU A 463 -9.64 -7.15 21.09
CA GLU A 463 -8.55 -6.98 20.15
C GLU A 463 -8.77 -7.87 18.91
N ALA A 464 -8.30 -7.40 17.75
CA ALA A 464 -8.18 -8.18 16.53
C ALA A 464 -6.70 -8.45 16.24
N HIS A 465 -6.39 -9.51 15.49
CA HIS A 465 -5.01 -9.87 15.17
C HIS A 465 -4.80 -9.82 13.66
N LEU A 466 -3.99 -8.86 13.22
CA LEU A 466 -3.61 -8.71 11.83
C LEU A 466 -2.34 -9.52 11.54
N SER A 467 -2.35 -10.28 10.44
CA SER A 467 -1.18 -10.95 9.87
C SER A 467 -1.18 -10.83 8.35
N SER A 468 0.01 -10.67 7.78
CA SER A 468 0.19 -10.61 6.32
C SER A 468 1.36 -11.48 5.88
N TYR A 469 1.20 -12.20 4.77
CA TYR A 469 2.29 -12.92 4.13
C TYR A 469 2.09 -13.04 2.62
N SER A 470 3.22 -13.15 1.92
CA SER A 470 3.26 -13.27 0.47
C SER A 470 4.29 -14.30 0.05
N TYR A 471 3.94 -15.09 -0.96
CA TYR A 471 4.85 -16.02 -1.62
C TYR A 471 4.96 -15.65 -3.09
N GLY A 472 6.19 -15.68 -3.64
CA GLY A 472 6.40 -15.38 -5.05
C GLY A 472 7.38 -16.33 -5.72
N ILE A 473 7.13 -16.64 -6.99
CA ILE A 473 8.09 -17.26 -7.89
C ILE A 473 8.49 -16.23 -8.93
N ILE A 474 9.80 -15.98 -9.03
CA ILE A 474 10.38 -15.01 -9.93
C ILE A 474 11.11 -15.74 -11.05
N LEU A 475 10.87 -15.30 -12.28
CA LEU A 475 11.59 -15.69 -13.46
C LEU A 475 12.22 -14.46 -14.12
N GLY A 476 13.55 -14.51 -14.34
CA GLY A 476 14.29 -13.49 -15.07
C GLY A 476 14.98 -14.07 -16.28
N TYR A 477 14.95 -13.31 -17.38
CA TYR A 477 15.66 -13.62 -18.61
C TYR A 477 16.39 -12.39 -19.12
N THR A 478 17.70 -12.54 -19.40
CA THR A 478 18.51 -11.49 -20.02
C THR A 478 19.14 -12.01 -21.29
N TYR A 479 19.02 -11.27 -22.38
CA TYR A 479 19.69 -11.52 -23.65
C TYR A 479 20.75 -10.45 -23.93
N TYR A 480 21.97 -10.87 -24.27
CA TYR A 480 23.10 -10.01 -24.63
C TYR A 480 23.25 -9.99 -26.14
N PHE A 481 23.11 -8.81 -26.77
CA PHE A 481 23.21 -8.65 -28.23
C PHE A 481 24.67 -8.83 -28.72
N SER A 482 25.66 -8.39 -27.93
CA SER A 482 27.07 -8.66 -28.14
C SER A 482 27.73 -8.83 -26.77
N ARG A 483 28.62 -9.79 -26.61
CA ARG A 483 29.43 -9.91 -25.41
C ARG A 483 30.87 -9.55 -25.80
N SER A 484 31.52 -8.64 -25.05
CA SER A 484 32.92 -8.27 -25.26
C SER A 484 33.79 -9.52 -25.13
N GLY A 485 34.31 -10.01 -26.24
CA GLY A 485 35.12 -11.24 -26.34
C GLY A 485 34.88 -12.08 -27.59
N GLU A 486 33.93 -11.68 -28.48
CA GLU A 486 33.80 -12.15 -29.86
C GLU A 486 34.39 -11.14 -30.86
#